data_af4cf1e9c646b1fb52add331232fd00e
#
_entry.id   af4cf1e9c646b1fb52add331232fd00e
#
_cell.length_a   1.000
_cell.length_b   1.000
_cell.length_c   1.000
_cell.angle_alpha   90.00
_cell.angle_beta   90.00
_cell.angle_gamma   90.00
#
_symmetry.space_group_name_H-M   'P 1'
#
loop_
_entity.id
_entity.type
_entity.pdbx_description
1 polymer ?
#
loop_
_entity_poly.entity_id
_entity_poly.type
_entity_poly.pdbx_seq_one_letter_code
_entity_poly.pdbx_strand_id
1 'polypeptide(L)'
;MDISAQVLRDRLRGTLLAAAATPMTESGEVDLGVVSRYLAGLVEDGADGLAVLAHTGRGPYLSPDVRAAVIERAVALGVPVIVGVGGSPEPSGAADEARMAASLGADGVLVFPAEGDRLGGHEAIWRAAGIPMIAFDLYTRPCPADTMRDLLRHPGVAGIKTALLSDAMGCQRAITLAREAGRLAITGEDRMFGPSLLWGAEAALVGLAAASVSVTAEVMAAYRGSDLRAFDAASGRLDRLATATFTEPMEGYVQRMLWLAAAEGRIPESHAHDPYGPPLPEQERAAVARAGGYLAM
;
A
#
# COMPACT_ATOMS: atom_id res chain seq x y z
N MET A 1 16.61 -3.15 -17.17
CA MET A 1 15.52 -3.77 -16.38
C MET A 1 15.43 -5.24 -16.77
N ASP A 2 15.31 -6.12 -15.81
CA ASP A 2 15.07 -7.54 -16.03
C ASP A 2 13.67 -7.79 -16.63
N ILE A 3 13.48 -8.91 -17.32
CA ILE A 3 12.20 -9.25 -18.00
C ILE A 3 11.06 -9.37 -16.96
N SER A 4 11.31 -10.01 -15.82
CA SER A 4 10.29 -10.17 -14.78
C SER A 4 9.85 -8.82 -14.18
N ALA A 5 10.80 -7.91 -13.94
CA ALA A 5 10.52 -6.56 -13.49
C ALA A 5 9.77 -5.73 -14.55
N GLN A 6 10.06 -5.96 -15.83
CA GLN A 6 9.33 -5.32 -16.93
C GLN A 6 7.88 -5.82 -16.99
N VAL A 7 7.68 -7.13 -16.88
CA VAL A 7 6.34 -7.74 -16.84
C VAL A 7 5.52 -7.19 -15.68
N LEU A 8 6.11 -7.12 -14.48
CA LEU A 8 5.42 -6.54 -13.32
C LEU A 8 5.07 -5.07 -13.56
N ARG A 9 6.03 -4.26 -14.04
CA ARG A 9 5.78 -2.84 -14.36
C ARG A 9 4.59 -2.68 -15.29
N ASP A 10 4.56 -3.46 -16.37
CA ASP A 10 3.52 -3.33 -17.40
C ASP A 10 2.16 -3.86 -16.91
N ARG A 11 2.16 -4.91 -16.08
CA ARG A 11 0.96 -5.46 -15.44
C ARG A 11 0.32 -4.49 -14.44
N LEU A 12 1.14 -3.72 -13.70
CA LEU A 12 0.63 -2.78 -12.69
C LEU A 12 0.27 -1.41 -13.25
N ARG A 13 0.64 -1.09 -14.49
CA ARG A 13 0.33 0.21 -15.07
C ARG A 13 -1.18 0.44 -15.18
N GLY A 14 -1.64 1.57 -14.65
CA GLY A 14 -3.04 1.94 -14.64
C GLY A 14 -3.86 1.27 -13.54
N THR A 15 -3.27 0.46 -12.66
CA THR A 15 -3.99 -0.26 -11.61
C THR A 15 -4.08 0.51 -10.30
N LEU A 16 -5.11 0.17 -9.52
CA LEU A 16 -5.28 0.49 -8.11
C LEU A 16 -4.99 -0.76 -7.28
N LEU A 17 -3.89 -0.77 -6.52
CA LEU A 17 -3.63 -1.80 -5.52
C LEU A 17 -4.08 -1.28 -4.15
N ALA A 18 -4.95 -2.04 -3.49
CA ALA A 18 -5.31 -1.77 -2.11
C ALA A 18 -4.18 -2.21 -1.18
N ALA A 19 -3.59 -1.26 -0.44
CA ALA A 19 -2.68 -1.61 0.66
C ALA A 19 -3.53 -2.11 1.85
N ALA A 20 -3.84 -3.40 1.84
CA ALA A 20 -4.74 -4.02 2.79
C ALA A 20 -4.21 -3.93 4.23
N ALA A 21 -5.07 -3.58 5.16
CA ALA A 21 -4.80 -3.75 6.59
C ALA A 21 -4.84 -5.25 6.95
N THR A 22 -4.33 -5.60 8.12
CA THR A 22 -4.55 -6.93 8.68
C THR A 22 -5.54 -6.80 9.82
N PRO A 23 -6.79 -7.28 9.66
CA PRO A 23 -7.77 -7.28 10.73
C PRO A 23 -7.30 -8.12 11.92
N MET A 24 -7.28 -7.54 13.10
CA MET A 24 -6.83 -8.18 14.34
C MET A 24 -7.82 -7.93 15.47
N THR A 25 -7.84 -8.85 16.42
CA THR A 25 -8.49 -8.62 17.72
C THR A 25 -7.68 -7.61 18.55
N GLU A 26 -8.24 -7.14 19.64
CA GLU A 26 -7.54 -6.27 20.60
C GLU A 26 -6.25 -6.92 21.16
N SER A 27 -6.22 -8.27 21.26
CA SER A 27 -5.03 -9.03 21.67
C SER A 27 -4.01 -9.24 20.53
N GLY A 28 -4.29 -8.79 19.30
CA GLY A 28 -3.42 -8.96 18.13
C GLY A 28 -3.56 -10.31 17.42
N GLU A 29 -4.61 -11.08 17.74
CA GLU A 29 -4.88 -12.34 17.04
C GLU A 29 -5.47 -12.08 15.65
N VAL A 30 -5.01 -12.85 14.67
CA VAL A 30 -5.46 -12.78 13.27
C VAL A 30 -6.38 -13.96 12.96
N ASP A 31 -7.65 -13.68 12.65
CA ASP A 31 -8.57 -14.69 12.08
C ASP A 31 -8.43 -14.71 10.56
N LEU A 32 -7.88 -15.80 10.05
CA LEU A 32 -7.64 -15.98 8.61
C LEU A 32 -8.94 -16.06 7.79
N GLY A 33 -10.06 -16.44 8.39
CA GLY A 33 -11.37 -16.40 7.74
C GLY A 33 -11.87 -14.96 7.56
N VAL A 34 -11.64 -14.10 8.57
CA VAL A 34 -11.91 -12.65 8.47
C VAL A 34 -11.02 -12.03 7.39
N VAL A 35 -9.71 -12.34 7.41
CA VAL A 35 -8.75 -11.84 6.40
C VAL A 35 -9.19 -12.23 5.00
N SER A 36 -9.57 -13.50 4.76
CA SER A 36 -9.98 -13.96 3.42
C SER A 36 -11.19 -13.19 2.89
N ARG A 37 -12.23 -13.00 3.71
CA ARG A 37 -13.43 -12.25 3.30
C ARG A 37 -13.11 -10.77 3.06
N TYR A 38 -12.28 -10.19 3.91
CA TYR A 38 -11.87 -8.80 3.78
C TYR A 38 -11.10 -8.55 2.48
N LEU A 39 -10.08 -9.37 2.19
CA LEU A 39 -9.29 -9.24 0.96
C LEU A 39 -10.14 -9.43 -0.31
N ALA A 40 -11.07 -10.39 -0.29
CA ALA A 40 -12.01 -10.59 -1.39
C ALA A 40 -12.91 -9.36 -1.58
N GLY A 41 -13.41 -8.78 -0.48
CA GLY A 41 -14.22 -7.56 -0.51
C GLY A 41 -13.50 -6.36 -1.10
N LEU A 42 -12.20 -6.18 -0.83
CA LEU A 42 -11.42 -5.09 -1.44
C LEU A 42 -11.36 -5.22 -2.98
N VAL A 43 -11.22 -6.44 -3.49
CA VAL A 43 -11.22 -6.73 -4.94
C VAL A 43 -12.62 -6.51 -5.53
N GLU A 44 -13.66 -6.99 -4.86
CA GLU A 44 -15.06 -6.80 -5.28
C GLU A 44 -15.44 -5.30 -5.37
N ASP A 45 -14.90 -4.48 -4.48
CA ASP A 45 -15.16 -3.03 -4.42
C ASP A 45 -14.31 -2.21 -5.40
N GLY A 46 -13.48 -2.86 -6.22
CA GLY A 46 -12.80 -2.24 -7.34
C GLY A 46 -11.29 -2.08 -7.22
N ALA A 47 -10.63 -2.76 -6.27
CA ALA A 47 -9.17 -2.88 -6.33
C ALA A 47 -8.76 -3.82 -7.47
N ASP A 48 -7.84 -3.37 -8.32
CA ASP A 48 -7.28 -4.17 -9.41
C ASP A 48 -6.25 -5.21 -8.90
N GLY A 49 -5.74 -5.02 -7.67
CA GLY A 49 -4.78 -5.89 -7.00
C GLY A 49 -4.61 -5.54 -5.53
N LEU A 50 -3.76 -6.28 -4.86
CA LEU A 50 -3.56 -6.16 -3.41
C LEU A 50 -2.08 -5.92 -3.08
N ALA A 51 -1.82 -5.08 -2.08
CA ALA A 51 -0.54 -5.04 -1.38
C ALA A 51 -0.77 -5.49 0.06
N VAL A 52 -0.30 -6.69 0.40
CA VAL A 52 -0.44 -7.26 1.73
C VAL A 52 0.86 -7.14 2.53
N LEU A 53 0.77 -7.15 3.85
CA LEU A 53 1.94 -7.07 4.75
C LEU A 53 2.82 -5.83 4.52
N ALA A 54 2.29 -4.83 3.82
CA ALA A 54 2.91 -3.51 3.68
C ALA A 54 2.75 -2.71 4.99
N HIS A 55 3.04 -1.42 4.96
CA HIS A 55 2.94 -0.55 6.14
C HIS A 55 1.54 -0.59 6.76
N THR A 56 0.49 -0.49 5.95
CA THR A 56 -0.91 -0.63 6.37
C THR A 56 -1.21 -2.00 6.96
N GLY A 57 -0.61 -3.05 6.41
CA GLY A 57 -0.83 -4.44 6.84
C GLY A 57 -0.02 -4.88 8.05
N ARG A 58 0.79 -3.99 8.63
CA ARG A 58 1.61 -4.28 9.82
C ARG A 58 2.53 -5.51 9.67
N GLY A 59 2.94 -5.83 8.42
CA GLY A 59 3.75 -7.01 8.12
C GLY A 59 4.97 -7.24 9.03
N PRO A 60 5.77 -6.21 9.37
CA PRO A 60 6.94 -6.35 10.25
C PRO A 60 6.65 -6.87 11.67
N TYR A 61 5.40 -6.81 12.11
CA TYR A 61 4.98 -7.22 13.46
C TYR A 61 4.36 -8.62 13.51
N LEU A 62 4.08 -9.23 12.35
CA LEU A 62 3.38 -10.50 12.26
C LEU A 62 4.37 -11.67 12.20
N SER A 63 3.98 -12.81 12.80
CA SER A 63 4.79 -14.03 12.76
C SER A 63 4.92 -14.56 11.32
N PRO A 64 6.00 -15.31 11.00
CA PRO A 64 6.19 -15.91 9.69
C PRO A 64 5.00 -16.76 9.21
N ASP A 65 4.37 -17.52 10.10
CA ASP A 65 3.22 -18.37 9.77
C ASP A 65 1.99 -17.54 9.38
N VAL A 66 1.70 -16.46 10.12
CA VAL A 66 0.62 -15.53 9.79
C VAL A 66 0.90 -14.83 8.47
N ARG A 67 2.15 -14.40 8.24
CA ARG A 67 2.56 -13.76 6.98
C ARG A 67 2.35 -14.71 5.79
N ALA A 68 2.81 -15.95 5.89
CA ALA A 68 2.60 -16.97 4.85
C ALA A 68 1.11 -17.17 4.57
N ALA A 69 0.32 -17.35 5.60
CA ALA A 69 -1.12 -17.57 5.48
C ALA A 69 -1.86 -16.38 4.84
N VAL A 70 -1.48 -15.13 5.13
CA VAL A 70 -2.05 -13.92 4.49
C VAL A 70 -1.68 -13.87 3.01
N ILE A 71 -0.42 -14.19 2.65
CA ILE A 71 0.03 -14.23 1.24
C ILE A 71 -0.78 -15.25 0.45
N GLU A 72 -0.92 -16.49 0.96
CA GLU A 72 -1.69 -17.55 0.32
C GLU A 72 -3.13 -17.12 0.02
N ARG A 73 -3.79 -16.44 0.95
CA ARG A 73 -5.16 -15.96 0.77
C ARG A 73 -5.26 -14.85 -0.26
N ALA A 74 -4.29 -13.95 -0.30
CA ALA A 74 -4.25 -12.90 -1.30
C ALA A 74 -4.02 -13.48 -2.70
N VAL A 75 -3.04 -14.38 -2.86
CA VAL A 75 -2.71 -15.02 -4.14
C VAL A 75 -3.86 -15.86 -4.67
N ALA A 76 -4.62 -16.52 -3.80
CA ALA A 76 -5.78 -17.33 -4.18
C ALA A 76 -6.89 -16.52 -4.88
N LEU A 77 -6.89 -15.18 -4.76
CA LEU A 77 -7.87 -14.32 -5.45
C LEU A 77 -7.55 -14.12 -6.95
N GLY A 78 -6.36 -14.49 -7.42
CA GLY A 78 -6.00 -14.41 -8.84
C GLY A 78 -5.73 -13.00 -9.39
N VAL A 79 -5.66 -12.00 -8.52
CA VAL A 79 -5.29 -10.61 -8.87
C VAL A 79 -3.80 -10.38 -8.60
N PRO A 80 -3.18 -9.29 -9.12
CA PRO A 80 -1.82 -8.94 -8.76
C PRO A 80 -1.62 -8.79 -7.25
N VAL A 81 -0.57 -9.45 -6.71
CA VAL A 81 -0.25 -9.40 -5.28
C VAL A 81 1.18 -8.91 -5.07
N ILE A 82 1.31 -7.82 -4.32
CA ILE A 82 2.58 -7.26 -3.86
C ILE A 82 2.71 -7.49 -2.36
N VAL A 83 3.84 -8.04 -1.93
CA VAL A 83 4.09 -8.37 -0.51
C VAL A 83 5.09 -7.39 0.09
N GLY A 84 4.75 -6.77 1.21
CA GLY A 84 5.70 -5.97 1.99
C GLY A 84 6.79 -6.85 2.61
N VAL A 85 8.07 -6.50 2.40
CA VAL A 85 9.23 -7.21 2.95
C VAL A 85 10.21 -6.27 3.62
N GLY A 86 10.84 -6.72 4.71
CA GLY A 86 11.71 -5.89 5.54
C GLY A 86 10.92 -5.05 6.55
N GLY A 87 11.58 -4.05 7.12
CA GLY A 87 10.97 -3.16 8.14
C GLY A 87 11.00 -3.73 9.56
N SER A 88 11.32 -5.02 9.74
CA SER A 88 11.58 -5.59 11.06
C SER A 88 12.91 -5.07 11.64
N PRO A 89 13.02 -4.94 12.97
CA PRO A 89 14.29 -4.64 13.64
C PRO A 89 15.39 -5.66 13.35
N GLU A 90 15.04 -6.88 12.96
CA GLU A 90 15.99 -7.95 12.63
C GLU A 90 16.44 -7.87 11.16
N PRO A 91 17.73 -7.59 10.90
CA PRO A 91 18.23 -7.34 9.53
C PRO A 91 18.13 -8.53 8.55
N SER A 92 18.03 -9.77 9.08
CA SER A 92 18.07 -10.99 8.26
C SER A 92 16.76 -11.36 7.58
N GLY A 93 15.66 -10.64 7.86
CA GLY A 93 14.32 -11.05 7.45
C GLY A 93 13.96 -10.78 6.00
N ALA A 94 14.37 -9.65 5.42
CA ALA A 94 13.83 -9.18 4.13
C ALA A 94 14.08 -10.16 2.96
N ALA A 95 15.25 -10.79 2.90
CA ALA A 95 15.57 -11.75 1.85
C ALA A 95 14.81 -13.08 2.04
N ASP A 96 14.62 -13.53 3.26
CA ASP A 96 13.84 -14.73 3.59
C ASP A 96 12.35 -14.50 3.37
N GLU A 97 11.85 -13.33 3.74
CA GLU A 97 10.48 -12.88 3.47
C GLU A 97 10.20 -12.82 1.97
N ALA A 98 11.15 -12.33 1.18
CA ALA A 98 11.02 -12.28 -0.28
C ALA A 98 11.03 -13.68 -0.90
N ARG A 99 11.86 -14.62 -0.39
CA ARG A 99 11.80 -16.04 -0.81
C ARG A 99 10.45 -16.66 -0.49
N MET A 100 9.91 -16.42 0.70
CA MET A 100 8.56 -16.86 1.08
C MET A 100 7.51 -16.30 0.12
N ALA A 101 7.51 -14.99 -0.13
CA ALA A 101 6.58 -14.35 -1.04
C ALA A 101 6.64 -14.95 -2.46
N ALA A 102 7.85 -15.16 -3.00
CA ALA A 102 8.07 -15.77 -4.30
C ALA A 102 7.56 -17.23 -4.33
N SER A 103 7.86 -18.02 -3.30
CA SER A 103 7.45 -19.44 -3.23
C SER A 103 5.94 -19.62 -3.11
N LEU A 104 5.24 -18.63 -2.56
CA LEU A 104 3.78 -18.60 -2.40
C LEU A 104 3.05 -17.95 -3.60
N GLY A 105 3.79 -17.50 -4.61
CA GLY A 105 3.20 -17.02 -5.87
C GLY A 105 2.87 -15.52 -5.90
N ALA A 106 3.49 -14.71 -5.05
CA ALA A 106 3.39 -13.26 -5.18
C ALA A 106 4.00 -12.75 -6.50
N ASP A 107 3.44 -11.69 -7.08
CA ASP A 107 3.92 -11.09 -8.32
C ASP A 107 5.16 -10.20 -8.12
N GLY A 108 5.31 -9.63 -6.93
CA GLY A 108 6.42 -8.77 -6.57
C GLY A 108 6.45 -8.45 -5.08
N VAL A 109 7.50 -7.75 -4.67
CA VAL A 109 7.65 -7.28 -3.30
C VAL A 109 7.80 -5.76 -3.21
N LEU A 110 7.21 -5.16 -2.17
CA LEU A 110 7.43 -3.79 -1.76
C LEU A 110 8.51 -3.79 -0.68
N VAL A 111 9.68 -3.24 -0.99
CA VAL A 111 10.84 -3.28 -0.10
C VAL A 111 10.80 -2.08 0.84
N PHE A 112 10.60 -2.34 2.15
CA PHE A 112 10.64 -1.30 3.16
C PHE A 112 12.00 -0.58 3.18
N PRO A 113 12.02 0.74 3.44
CA PRO A 113 13.26 1.48 3.51
C PRO A 113 14.08 1.04 4.74
N ALA A 114 15.27 0.50 4.49
CA ALA A 114 16.24 0.17 5.54
C ALA A 114 17.11 1.39 5.88
N GLU A 115 17.75 1.36 7.05
CA GLU A 115 18.85 2.25 7.37
C GLU A 115 20.11 1.81 6.63
N GLY A 116 20.95 2.78 6.23
CA GLY A 116 22.22 2.49 5.56
C GLY A 116 22.10 2.12 4.08
N ASP A 117 22.69 0.99 3.68
CA ASP A 117 22.81 0.58 2.27
C ASP A 117 21.52 -0.01 1.70
N ARG A 118 20.66 0.85 1.18
CA ARG A 118 19.41 0.43 0.53
C ARG A 118 19.65 -0.37 -0.76
N LEU A 119 20.66 0.00 -1.53
CA LEU A 119 20.98 -0.70 -2.77
C LEU A 119 21.46 -2.13 -2.50
N GLY A 120 22.37 -2.31 -1.54
CA GLY A 120 22.81 -3.64 -1.10
C GLY A 120 21.67 -4.48 -0.56
N GLY A 121 20.72 -3.88 0.17
CA GLY A 121 19.50 -4.56 0.62
C GLY A 121 18.63 -5.08 -0.54
N HIS A 122 18.39 -4.26 -1.57
CA HIS A 122 17.65 -4.68 -2.76
C HIS A 122 18.40 -5.78 -3.55
N GLU A 123 19.72 -5.65 -3.68
CA GLU A 123 20.55 -6.67 -4.32
C GLU A 123 20.50 -8.01 -3.56
N ALA A 124 20.51 -7.99 -2.23
CA ALA A 124 20.38 -9.20 -1.42
C ALA A 124 19.03 -9.90 -1.61
N ILE A 125 17.94 -9.12 -1.63
CA ILE A 125 16.58 -9.62 -1.93
C ILE A 125 16.53 -10.23 -3.33
N TRP A 126 17.04 -9.52 -4.32
CA TRP A 126 17.05 -9.97 -5.71
C TRP A 126 17.81 -11.29 -5.89
N ARG A 127 19.01 -11.39 -5.30
CA ARG A 127 19.80 -12.64 -5.34
C ARG A 127 19.12 -13.80 -4.63
N ALA A 128 18.39 -13.50 -3.57
CA ALA A 128 17.76 -14.53 -2.75
C ALA A 128 16.49 -15.11 -3.39
N ALA A 129 15.68 -14.28 -4.04
CA ALA A 129 14.33 -14.63 -4.46
C ALA A 129 14.08 -14.51 -5.97
N GLY A 130 14.86 -13.69 -6.68
CA GLY A 130 14.63 -13.41 -8.12
C GLY A 130 13.27 -12.76 -8.41
N ILE A 131 12.58 -12.25 -7.37
CA ILE A 131 11.26 -11.66 -7.49
C ILE A 131 11.37 -10.16 -7.79
N PRO A 132 10.54 -9.59 -8.70
CA PRO A 132 10.53 -8.17 -8.98
C PRO A 132 10.24 -7.32 -7.74
N MET A 133 10.89 -6.16 -7.65
CA MET A 133 10.82 -5.27 -6.50
C MET A 133 10.20 -3.92 -6.86
N ILE A 134 9.45 -3.37 -5.90
CA ILE A 134 9.04 -1.96 -5.86
C ILE A 134 9.81 -1.33 -4.72
N ALA A 135 10.62 -0.31 -5.01
CA ALA A 135 11.29 0.47 -3.99
C ALA A 135 10.28 1.35 -3.25
N PHE A 136 10.48 1.60 -1.95
CA PHE A 136 9.54 2.35 -1.15
C PHE A 136 10.18 3.65 -0.62
N ASP A 137 9.62 4.78 -1.04
CA ASP A 137 9.94 6.10 -0.52
C ASP A 137 8.88 6.49 0.51
N LEU A 138 9.18 6.30 1.78
CA LEU A 138 8.24 6.40 2.89
C LEU A 138 8.56 7.63 3.75
N TYR A 139 7.53 8.38 4.15
CA TYR A 139 7.65 9.62 4.94
C TYR A 139 8.45 9.48 6.23
N THR A 140 8.42 8.31 6.88
CA THR A 140 9.24 8.04 8.09
C THR A 140 10.72 7.85 7.76
N ARG A 141 11.06 7.50 6.51
CA ARG A 141 12.42 7.29 5.98
C ARG A 141 12.50 7.67 4.52
N PRO A 142 12.45 8.95 4.17
CA PRO A 142 12.52 9.39 2.77
C PRO A 142 13.80 8.91 2.08
N CYS A 143 13.69 8.63 0.79
CA CYS A 143 14.82 8.18 -0.01
C CYS A 143 15.62 9.36 -0.56
N PRO A 144 16.92 9.48 -0.26
CA PRO A 144 17.76 10.49 -0.90
C PRO A 144 17.76 10.34 -2.43
N ALA A 145 17.76 11.46 -3.15
CA ALA A 145 17.60 11.44 -4.62
C ALA A 145 18.67 10.60 -5.35
N ASP A 146 19.92 10.61 -4.88
CA ASP A 146 20.99 9.81 -5.49
C ASP A 146 20.77 8.31 -5.25
N THR A 147 20.43 7.92 -4.01
CA THR A 147 20.05 6.55 -3.67
C THR A 147 18.86 6.09 -4.52
N MET A 148 17.87 6.95 -4.72
CA MET A 148 16.70 6.66 -5.57
C MET A 148 17.12 6.40 -7.00
N ARG A 149 18.02 7.20 -7.58
CA ARG A 149 18.56 6.98 -8.94
C ARG A 149 19.27 5.63 -9.05
N ASP A 150 20.04 5.24 -8.04
CA ASP A 150 20.74 3.96 -8.03
C ASP A 150 19.76 2.79 -7.92
N LEU A 151 18.75 2.87 -7.06
CA LEU A 151 17.68 1.87 -6.97
C LEU A 151 16.92 1.71 -8.29
N LEU A 152 16.60 2.82 -8.97
CA LEU A 152 15.90 2.79 -10.24
C LEU A 152 16.76 2.23 -11.40
N ARG A 153 18.09 2.16 -11.25
CA ARG A 153 18.99 1.47 -12.21
C ARG A 153 19.07 -0.03 -11.95
N HIS A 154 18.74 -0.50 -10.75
CA HIS A 154 18.82 -1.91 -10.40
C HIS A 154 17.91 -2.76 -11.32
N PRO A 155 18.39 -3.88 -11.92
CA PRO A 155 17.62 -4.65 -12.90
C PRO A 155 16.30 -5.19 -12.38
N GLY A 156 16.25 -5.64 -11.12
CA GLY A 156 15.05 -6.21 -10.48
C GLY A 156 14.03 -5.20 -9.97
N VAL A 157 14.32 -3.88 -10.03
CA VAL A 157 13.37 -2.85 -9.58
C VAL A 157 12.42 -2.47 -10.70
N ALA A 158 11.14 -2.79 -10.57
CA ALA A 158 10.07 -2.48 -11.51
C ALA A 158 9.59 -1.03 -11.42
N GLY A 159 9.60 -0.45 -10.21
CA GLY A 159 9.12 0.89 -9.95
C GLY A 159 9.45 1.39 -8.55
N ILE A 160 8.94 2.56 -8.23
CA ILE A 160 8.98 3.13 -6.89
C ILE A 160 7.58 3.53 -6.44
N LYS A 161 7.26 3.20 -5.18
CA LYS A 161 6.10 3.76 -4.48
C LYS A 161 6.55 4.96 -3.67
N THR A 162 5.93 6.13 -3.89
CA THR A 162 6.13 7.32 -3.06
C THR A 162 4.95 7.50 -2.11
N ALA A 163 5.24 7.71 -0.82
CA ALA A 163 4.30 7.99 0.25
C ALA A 163 4.91 8.98 1.24
N LEU A 164 5.04 10.22 0.80
CA LEU A 164 5.68 11.32 1.54
C LEU A 164 4.66 12.20 2.26
N LEU A 165 3.36 12.00 2.01
CA LEU A 165 2.16 12.56 2.66
C LEU A 165 2.05 14.09 2.60
N SER A 166 3.07 14.83 3.02
CA SER A 166 3.08 16.31 3.07
C SER A 166 4.21 16.95 2.24
N ASP A 167 5.17 16.14 1.73
CA ASP A 167 6.25 16.64 0.87
C ASP A 167 5.88 16.54 -0.61
N ALA A 168 5.08 17.50 -1.08
CA ALA A 168 4.65 17.58 -2.47
C ALA A 168 5.83 17.66 -3.46
N MET A 169 6.88 18.40 -3.11
CA MET A 169 8.07 18.57 -3.94
C MET A 169 8.88 17.27 -4.03
N GLY A 170 9.00 16.56 -2.91
CA GLY A 170 9.64 15.23 -2.88
C GLY A 170 8.88 14.22 -3.70
N CYS A 171 7.55 14.17 -3.57
CA CYS A 171 6.67 13.30 -4.34
C CYS A 171 6.82 13.56 -5.85
N GLN A 172 6.70 14.81 -6.29
CA GLN A 172 6.86 15.18 -7.70
C GLN A 172 8.25 14.79 -8.24
N ARG A 173 9.31 15.00 -7.46
CA ARG A 173 10.67 14.59 -7.82
C ARG A 173 10.80 13.06 -7.97
N ALA A 174 10.25 12.29 -7.03
CA ALA A 174 10.27 10.83 -7.08
C ALA A 174 9.55 10.29 -8.32
N ILE A 175 8.37 10.81 -8.64
CA ILE A 175 7.60 10.48 -9.84
C ILE A 175 8.41 10.80 -11.11
N THR A 176 9.03 11.97 -11.18
CA THR A 176 9.85 12.37 -12.32
C THR A 176 11.02 11.42 -12.53
N LEU A 177 11.80 11.13 -11.48
CA LEU A 177 12.94 10.22 -11.53
C LEU A 177 12.56 8.81 -11.98
N ALA A 178 11.42 8.28 -11.50
CA ALA A 178 10.93 6.97 -11.90
C ALA A 178 10.62 6.94 -13.41
N ARG A 179 9.89 7.93 -13.91
CA ARG A 179 9.52 8.02 -15.33
C ARG A 179 10.73 8.20 -16.24
N GLU A 180 11.68 9.06 -15.88
CA GLU A 180 12.94 9.25 -16.64
C GLU A 180 13.76 7.96 -16.71
N ALA A 181 13.74 7.14 -15.66
CA ALA A 181 14.38 5.83 -15.61
C ALA A 181 13.61 4.72 -16.35
N GLY A 182 12.43 5.00 -16.90
CA GLY A 182 11.55 4.01 -17.51
C GLY A 182 10.97 3.00 -16.51
N ARG A 183 10.85 3.40 -15.23
CA ARG A 183 10.28 2.61 -14.14
C ARG A 183 8.87 3.09 -13.82
N LEU A 184 8.08 2.24 -13.17
CA LEU A 184 6.72 2.58 -12.77
C LEU A 184 6.74 3.60 -11.62
N ALA A 185 6.10 4.74 -11.81
CA ALA A 185 5.82 5.70 -10.77
C ALA A 185 4.49 5.33 -10.10
N ILE A 186 4.54 4.87 -8.84
CA ILE A 186 3.37 4.41 -8.09
C ILE A 186 3.06 5.43 -6.99
N THR A 187 1.86 6.01 -7.01
CA THR A 187 1.44 6.84 -5.90
C THR A 187 1.05 5.99 -4.68
N GLY A 188 1.59 6.35 -3.54
CA GLY A 188 1.19 5.93 -2.20
C GLY A 188 0.73 7.12 -1.37
N GLU A 189 0.38 8.23 -2.05
CA GLU A 189 0.11 9.53 -1.45
C GLU A 189 -1.36 9.63 -1.05
N ASP A 190 -1.67 9.16 0.15
CA ASP A 190 -3.04 9.17 0.67
C ASP A 190 -3.61 10.60 0.84
N ARG A 191 -2.75 11.62 1.07
CA ARG A 191 -3.16 13.04 1.20
C ARG A 191 -2.98 13.87 -0.08
N MET A 192 -2.28 13.34 -1.07
CA MET A 192 -1.99 14.02 -2.35
C MET A 192 -2.34 13.10 -3.54
N PHE A 193 -3.35 12.24 -3.39
CA PHE A 193 -3.66 11.21 -4.38
C PHE A 193 -3.95 11.81 -5.76
N GLY A 194 -4.95 12.68 -5.88
CA GLY A 194 -5.30 13.34 -7.14
C GLY A 194 -4.12 14.13 -7.74
N PRO A 195 -3.47 15.04 -7.00
CA PRO A 195 -2.29 15.75 -7.48
C PRO A 195 -1.17 14.84 -7.99
N SER A 196 -0.87 13.73 -7.31
CA SER A 196 0.19 12.80 -7.72
C SER A 196 -0.09 12.13 -9.08
N LEU A 197 -1.34 11.84 -9.40
CA LEU A 197 -1.75 11.36 -10.73
C LEU A 197 -1.50 12.43 -11.80
N LEU A 198 -1.83 13.70 -11.51
CA LEU A 198 -1.57 14.82 -12.42
C LEU A 198 -0.06 15.08 -12.62
N TRP A 199 0.78 14.77 -11.64
CA TRP A 199 2.24 14.82 -11.78
C TRP A 199 2.82 13.64 -12.56
N GLY A 200 1.98 12.64 -12.89
CA GLY A 200 2.32 11.53 -13.77
C GLY A 200 2.59 10.21 -13.06
N ALA A 201 2.03 9.99 -11.85
CA ALA A 201 1.95 8.64 -11.31
C ALA A 201 1.12 7.76 -12.25
N GLU A 202 1.60 6.54 -12.48
CA GLU A 202 1.07 5.62 -13.48
C GLU A 202 0.28 4.45 -12.87
N ALA A 203 0.37 4.28 -11.54
CA ALA A 203 -0.37 3.30 -10.77
C ALA A 203 -0.57 3.83 -9.35
N ALA A 204 -1.45 3.21 -8.59
CA ALA A 204 -1.69 3.54 -7.19
C ALA A 204 -1.51 2.32 -6.29
N LEU A 205 -0.89 2.50 -5.12
CA LEU A 205 -0.78 1.53 -4.04
C LEU A 205 -0.94 2.30 -2.72
N VAL A 206 -2.17 2.38 -2.20
CA VAL A 206 -2.56 3.34 -1.17
C VAL A 206 -3.28 2.72 0.01
N GLY A 207 -3.04 3.27 1.19
CA GLY A 207 -3.72 2.91 2.42
C GLY A 207 -5.20 3.31 2.41
N LEU A 208 -5.58 4.38 1.71
CA LEU A 208 -6.97 4.80 1.51
C LEU A 208 -7.85 3.70 0.88
N ALA A 209 -7.26 2.78 0.12
CA ALA A 209 -7.98 1.65 -0.44
C ALA A 209 -8.06 0.44 0.50
N ALA A 210 -7.67 0.56 1.78
CA ALA A 210 -7.92 -0.48 2.79
C ALA A 210 -9.39 -0.56 3.25
N ALA A 211 -10.20 0.44 2.92
CA ALA A 211 -11.66 0.45 3.07
C ALA A 211 -12.25 1.48 2.09
N SER A 212 -13.55 1.42 1.82
CA SER A 212 -14.23 2.33 0.88
C SER A 212 -13.50 2.43 -0.47
N VAL A 213 -13.06 1.30 -0.98
CA VAL A 213 -12.22 1.19 -2.19
C VAL A 213 -12.85 1.92 -3.38
N SER A 214 -14.17 1.83 -3.53
CA SER A 214 -14.90 2.47 -4.62
C SER A 214 -14.65 3.98 -4.73
N VAL A 215 -14.44 4.67 -3.60
CA VAL A 215 -14.15 6.12 -3.60
C VAL A 215 -12.79 6.40 -4.24
N THR A 216 -11.78 5.57 -3.98
CA THR A 216 -10.44 5.68 -4.59
C THR A 216 -10.48 5.23 -6.06
N ALA A 217 -11.22 4.15 -6.37
CA ALA A 217 -11.39 3.63 -7.72
C ALA A 217 -12.07 4.64 -8.66
N GLU A 218 -13.05 5.42 -8.15
CA GLU A 218 -13.68 6.50 -8.92
C GLU A 218 -12.68 7.56 -9.38
N VAL A 219 -11.72 7.96 -8.55
CA VAL A 219 -10.68 8.92 -8.94
C VAL A 219 -9.82 8.34 -10.07
N MET A 220 -9.40 7.08 -9.96
CA MET A 220 -8.64 6.40 -11.01
C MET A 220 -9.43 6.29 -12.31
N ALA A 221 -10.72 5.97 -12.25
CA ALA A 221 -11.58 5.86 -13.42
C ALA A 221 -11.76 7.21 -14.11
N ALA A 222 -12.04 8.28 -13.35
CA ALA A 222 -12.19 9.62 -13.88
C ALA A 222 -10.89 10.16 -14.51
N TYR A 223 -9.73 9.88 -13.87
CA TYR A 223 -8.42 10.24 -14.41
C TYR A 223 -8.16 9.55 -15.77
N ARG A 224 -8.41 8.24 -15.86
CA ARG A 224 -8.28 7.48 -17.11
C ARG A 224 -9.25 7.94 -18.19
N GLY A 225 -10.45 8.35 -17.80
CA GLY A 225 -11.48 8.87 -18.71
C GLY A 225 -11.20 10.28 -19.25
N SER A 226 -10.17 10.96 -18.75
CA SER A 226 -9.81 12.34 -19.12
C SER A 226 -10.93 13.36 -18.89
N ASP A 227 -11.88 13.07 -18.01
CA ASP A 227 -12.94 13.99 -17.58
C ASP A 227 -12.47 14.76 -16.32
N LEU A 228 -11.98 15.97 -16.55
CA LEU A 228 -11.45 16.82 -15.47
C LEU A 228 -12.51 17.18 -14.42
N ARG A 229 -13.77 17.32 -14.79
CA ARG A 229 -14.84 17.66 -13.82
C ARG A 229 -15.21 16.46 -12.97
N ALA A 230 -15.31 15.29 -13.57
CA ALA A 230 -15.51 14.03 -12.83
C ALA A 230 -14.31 13.75 -11.91
N PHE A 231 -13.09 13.98 -12.39
CA PHE A 231 -11.86 13.83 -11.61
C PHE A 231 -11.81 14.78 -10.40
N ASP A 232 -12.14 16.06 -10.58
CA ASP A 232 -12.20 17.05 -9.50
C ASP A 232 -13.25 16.65 -8.44
N ALA A 233 -14.46 16.29 -8.88
CA ALA A 233 -15.52 15.86 -7.99
C ALA A 233 -15.18 14.58 -7.21
N ALA A 234 -14.58 13.58 -7.87
CA ALA A 234 -14.13 12.34 -7.23
C ALA A 234 -12.96 12.59 -6.26
N SER A 235 -11.97 13.40 -6.66
CA SER A 235 -10.86 13.81 -5.78
C SER A 235 -11.37 14.52 -4.54
N GLY A 236 -12.34 15.43 -4.66
CA GLY A 236 -12.94 16.11 -3.50
C GLY A 236 -13.68 15.17 -2.53
N ARG A 237 -14.27 14.06 -3.04
CA ARG A 237 -14.82 13.01 -2.15
C ARG A 237 -13.72 12.25 -1.42
N LEU A 238 -12.69 11.84 -2.14
CA LEU A 238 -11.55 11.13 -1.57
C LEU A 238 -10.79 11.98 -0.55
N ASP A 239 -10.61 13.29 -0.82
CA ASP A 239 -9.94 14.21 0.10
C ASP A 239 -10.66 14.36 1.45
N ARG A 240 -12.00 14.32 1.44
CA ARG A 240 -12.78 14.31 2.70
C ARG A 240 -12.52 13.05 3.51
N LEU A 241 -12.49 11.90 2.86
CA LEU A 241 -12.15 10.63 3.50
C LEU A 241 -10.71 10.64 4.02
N ALA A 242 -9.77 11.07 3.20
CA ALA A 242 -8.36 11.18 3.56
C ALA A 242 -8.12 12.13 4.75
N THR A 243 -8.87 13.24 4.82
CA THR A 243 -8.78 14.19 5.93
C THR A 243 -9.21 13.56 7.25
N ALA A 244 -10.20 12.69 7.25
CA ALA A 244 -10.69 12.01 8.43
C ALA A 244 -9.81 10.82 8.87
N THR A 245 -9.12 10.19 7.93
CA THR A 245 -8.37 8.95 8.18
C THR A 245 -6.85 9.17 8.30
N PHE A 246 -6.27 10.03 7.46
CA PHE A 246 -4.84 10.35 7.44
C PHE A 246 -4.57 11.71 8.09
N THR A 247 -4.71 11.76 9.40
CA THR A 247 -4.48 12.91 10.27
C THR A 247 -3.66 12.50 11.49
N GLU A 248 -3.15 13.49 12.25
CA GLU A 248 -2.35 13.20 13.45
C GLU A 248 -3.16 12.52 14.57
N PRO A 249 -2.58 11.56 15.29
CA PRO A 249 -1.27 10.96 15.00
C PRO A 249 -1.32 10.16 13.70
N MET A 250 -0.36 10.40 12.79
CA MET A 250 -0.40 9.87 11.43
C MET A 250 -0.45 8.33 11.41
N GLU A 251 0.35 7.66 12.25
CA GLU A 251 0.36 6.19 12.37
C GLU A 251 -0.98 5.59 12.83
N GLY A 252 -1.90 6.41 13.34
CA GLY A 252 -3.27 6.02 13.67
C GLY A 252 -4.17 5.77 12.46
N TYR A 253 -3.70 6.07 11.23
CA TYR A 253 -4.50 5.86 10.03
C TYR A 253 -4.90 4.38 9.86
N VAL A 254 -4.04 3.42 10.24
CA VAL A 254 -4.37 1.99 10.15
C VAL A 254 -5.59 1.65 11.01
N GLN A 255 -5.62 2.12 12.25
CA GLN A 255 -6.77 1.95 13.12
C GLN A 255 -8.04 2.59 12.56
N ARG A 256 -7.92 3.80 11.98
CA ARG A 256 -9.05 4.50 11.37
C ARG A 256 -9.58 3.76 10.13
N MET A 257 -8.70 3.19 9.31
CA MET A 257 -9.10 2.37 8.16
C MET A 257 -9.77 1.06 8.59
N LEU A 258 -9.32 0.42 9.67
CA LEU A 258 -9.99 -0.75 10.25
C LEU A 258 -11.39 -0.40 10.80
N TRP A 259 -11.54 0.74 11.48
CA TRP A 259 -12.87 1.21 11.90
C TRP A 259 -13.80 1.47 10.71
N LEU A 260 -13.25 2.02 9.63
CA LEU A 260 -14.01 2.26 8.41
C LEU A 260 -14.44 0.94 7.75
N ALA A 261 -13.54 -0.04 7.66
CA ALA A 261 -13.85 -1.37 7.15
C ALA A 261 -14.92 -2.11 7.99
N ALA A 262 -14.93 -1.90 9.31
CA ALA A 262 -15.97 -2.42 10.18
C ALA A 262 -17.31 -1.69 9.97
N ALA A 263 -17.30 -0.37 9.85
CA ALA A 263 -18.51 0.42 9.56
C ALA A 263 -19.13 0.06 8.19
N GLU A 264 -18.30 -0.31 7.22
CA GLU A 264 -18.68 -0.83 5.91
C GLU A 264 -19.20 -2.28 5.95
N GLY A 265 -19.02 -2.98 7.07
CA GLY A 265 -19.42 -4.38 7.25
C GLY A 265 -18.46 -5.39 6.62
N ARG A 266 -17.24 -4.97 6.22
CA ARG A 266 -16.22 -5.84 5.61
C ARG A 266 -15.49 -6.70 6.63
N ILE A 267 -15.40 -6.23 7.87
CA ILE A 267 -14.82 -6.98 9.00
C ILE A 267 -15.72 -6.85 10.24
N PRO A 268 -15.70 -7.82 11.17
CA PRO A 268 -16.36 -7.68 12.46
C PRO A 268 -15.69 -6.59 13.31
N GLU A 269 -16.46 -5.88 14.13
CA GLU A 269 -15.92 -4.89 15.06
C GLU A 269 -14.84 -5.43 16.01
N SER A 270 -15.00 -6.70 16.43
CA SER A 270 -14.03 -7.40 17.28
C SER A 270 -12.65 -7.61 16.62
N HIS A 271 -12.53 -7.38 15.31
CA HIS A 271 -11.29 -7.49 14.54
C HIS A 271 -10.85 -6.14 13.94
N ALA A 272 -11.47 -5.05 14.36
CA ALA A 272 -11.13 -3.70 13.90
C ALA A 272 -10.09 -3.02 14.82
N HIS A 273 -9.00 -3.73 15.16
CA HIS A 273 -7.97 -3.25 16.06
C HIS A 273 -6.59 -3.24 15.41
N ASP A 274 -5.81 -2.20 15.71
CA ASP A 274 -4.39 -2.08 15.38
C ASP A 274 -3.57 -1.98 16.68
N PRO A 275 -3.13 -3.12 17.25
CA PRO A 275 -2.38 -3.11 18.50
C PRO A 275 -0.97 -2.53 18.39
N TYR A 276 -0.52 -2.23 17.19
CA TYR A 276 0.82 -1.69 16.88
C TYR A 276 0.81 -0.18 16.59
N GLY A 277 -0.37 0.40 16.47
CA GLY A 277 -0.55 1.84 16.28
C GLY A 277 -0.67 2.62 17.58
N PRO A 278 -0.68 3.95 17.51
CA PRO A 278 -0.95 4.78 18.67
C PRO A 278 -2.40 4.62 19.13
N PRO A 279 -2.68 4.75 20.45
CA PRO A 279 -4.05 4.77 20.94
C PRO A 279 -4.80 5.99 20.39
N LEU A 280 -6.04 5.78 19.97
CA LEU A 280 -6.91 6.84 19.44
C LEU A 280 -8.14 7.02 20.32
N PRO A 281 -8.67 8.25 20.43
CA PRO A 281 -9.93 8.52 21.13
C PRO A 281 -11.11 7.80 20.45
N GLU A 282 -11.96 7.12 21.21
CA GLU A 282 -13.12 6.36 20.68
C GLU A 282 -14.09 7.25 19.87
N GLN A 283 -14.20 8.53 20.21
CA GLN A 283 -15.04 9.49 19.47
C GLN A 283 -14.59 9.69 18.01
N GLU A 284 -13.32 9.42 17.67
CA GLU A 284 -12.84 9.48 16.27
C GLU A 284 -13.52 8.42 15.40
N ARG A 285 -13.87 7.27 15.95
CA ARG A 285 -14.55 6.19 15.23
C ARG A 285 -15.82 6.66 14.55
N ALA A 286 -16.67 7.40 15.26
CA ALA A 286 -17.90 7.95 14.70
C ALA A 286 -17.62 9.01 13.62
N ALA A 287 -16.56 9.80 13.77
CA ALA A 287 -16.16 10.79 12.76
C ALA A 287 -15.68 10.11 11.47
N VAL A 288 -14.89 9.06 11.58
CA VAL A 288 -14.42 8.25 10.46
C VAL A 288 -15.59 7.59 9.71
N ALA A 289 -16.52 6.97 10.44
CA ALA A 289 -17.70 6.33 9.85
C ALA A 289 -18.60 7.35 9.11
N ARG A 290 -18.77 8.57 9.66
CA ARG A 290 -19.48 9.66 8.96
C ARG A 290 -18.75 10.10 7.68
N ALA A 291 -17.44 10.24 7.72
CA ALA A 291 -16.65 10.62 6.55
C ALA A 291 -16.77 9.59 5.41
N GLY A 292 -16.90 8.30 5.75
CA GLY A 292 -17.17 7.22 4.80
C GLY A 292 -18.64 7.12 4.34
N GLY A 293 -19.55 7.88 4.96
CA GLY A 293 -20.98 7.84 4.62
C GLY A 293 -21.77 6.73 5.30
N TYR A 294 -21.21 6.07 6.32
CA TYR A 294 -21.84 4.95 7.04
C TYR A 294 -22.62 5.37 8.28
N LEU A 295 -22.55 6.63 8.69
CA LEU A 295 -23.38 7.23 9.72
C LEU A 295 -23.98 8.55 9.20
N ALA A 296 -25.22 8.86 9.61
CA ALA A 296 -25.84 10.14 9.30
C ALA A 296 -25.02 11.32 9.91
N MET A 297 -25.01 12.43 9.19
CA MET A 297 -24.39 13.68 9.67
C MET A 297 -25.15 14.27 10.85
#